data_4ada0c09c3c3d32b89c8753ee3c7bc7b
#
_entry.id   4ada0c09c3c3d32b89c8753ee3c7bc7b
#
_cell.length_a   1.000
_cell.length_b   1.000
_cell.length_c   1.000
_cell.angle_alpha   90.00
_cell.angle_beta   90.00
_cell.angle_gamma   90.00
#
_symmetry.space_group_name_H-M   'P 1'
#
loop_
_entity.id
_entity.type
_entity.pdbx_description
1 polymer ?
#
loop_
_entity_poly.entity_id
_entity_poly.type
_entity_poly.pdbx_seq_one_letter_code
_entity_poly.pdbx_strand_id
1 'polypeptide(L)'
;VDFNMSLDVVPKLAKSWEISEDRLTWTFKLREGVTFHSGAPFNAEAVKVNFDRILNGRYKRTSLYQPIIKEVRVVDEYTVAFDLKQPFGPFLNNLAHTAGLILDPSYVKDPKKNAKIKRQPSGTGPFKFEEWEPGDYVKMSAFEDYWQGKPKLKGLIYKFAPEPSTRAMLVETGEAHVGQSIDTNDVERLKTRDDVEMRIFPNITV
;
A
#
# COMPACT_ATOMS: atom_id res chain seq x y z
N VAL A 1 -8.55 -4.96 -0.55
CA VAL A 1 -8.10 -6.10 0.26
C VAL A 1 -6.64 -5.92 0.64
N ASP A 2 -6.17 -6.67 1.64
CA ASP A 2 -4.80 -6.60 2.14
C ASP A 2 -4.43 -7.96 2.77
N PHE A 3 -3.16 -8.18 3.07
CA PHE A 3 -2.74 -9.35 3.85
C PHE A 3 -2.73 -9.03 5.35
N ASN A 4 -3.16 -9.99 6.16
CA ASN A 4 -2.89 -10.00 7.59
C ASN A 4 -1.49 -10.58 7.90
N MET A 5 -1.13 -10.65 9.17
CA MET A 5 0.18 -11.21 9.60
C MET A 5 0.33 -12.71 9.33
N SER A 6 -0.78 -13.42 9.10
CA SER A 6 -0.79 -14.84 8.71
C SER A 6 -0.82 -15.03 7.19
N LEU A 7 -0.70 -13.95 6.41
CA LEU A 7 -0.79 -13.91 4.94
C LEU A 7 -2.18 -14.27 4.39
N ASP A 8 -3.23 -14.25 5.22
CA ASP A 8 -4.59 -14.37 4.73
C ASP A 8 -5.05 -13.04 4.13
N VAL A 9 -5.83 -13.11 3.05
CA VAL A 9 -6.44 -11.92 2.46
C VAL A 9 -7.62 -11.46 3.30
N VAL A 10 -7.57 -10.22 3.75
CA VAL A 10 -8.57 -9.60 4.63
C VAL A 10 -9.22 -8.37 3.98
N PRO A 11 -10.47 -8.04 4.37
CA PRO A 11 -11.12 -6.80 3.95
C PRO A 11 -10.32 -5.55 4.36
N LYS A 12 -10.24 -4.60 3.44
CA LYS A 12 -9.67 -3.24 3.67
C LYS A 12 -10.57 -2.20 3.00
N LEU A 13 -10.17 -1.59 1.90
CA LEU A 13 -11.02 -0.67 1.12
C LEU A 13 -12.23 -1.39 0.51
N ALA A 14 -12.14 -2.68 0.20
CA ALA A 14 -13.30 -3.53 -0.03
C ALA A 14 -13.76 -4.14 1.31
N LYS A 15 -15.07 -4.05 1.59
CA LYS A 15 -15.73 -4.64 2.77
C LYS A 15 -15.94 -6.15 2.59
N SER A 16 -16.33 -6.54 1.38
CA SER A 16 -16.66 -7.91 0.99
C SER A 16 -16.53 -8.08 -0.52
N TRP A 17 -16.58 -9.32 -0.96
CA TRP A 17 -16.61 -9.67 -2.38
C TRP A 17 -17.42 -10.95 -2.61
N GLU A 18 -17.91 -11.08 -3.82
CA GLU A 18 -18.66 -12.24 -4.33
C GLU A 18 -18.02 -12.70 -5.64
N ILE A 19 -18.13 -13.99 -5.91
CA ILE A 19 -17.59 -14.63 -7.12
C ILE A 19 -18.74 -15.26 -7.84
N SER A 20 -18.88 -15.01 -9.15
CA SER A 20 -19.89 -15.66 -9.99
C SER A 20 -19.66 -17.18 -10.07
N GLU A 21 -20.70 -17.95 -10.40
CA GLU A 21 -20.65 -19.41 -10.49
C GLU A 21 -19.60 -19.90 -11.50
N ASP A 22 -19.44 -19.20 -12.63
CA ASP A 22 -18.43 -19.46 -13.65
C ASP A 22 -17.00 -19.00 -13.24
N ARG A 23 -16.87 -18.32 -12.07
CA ARG A 23 -15.64 -17.75 -11.52
C ARG A 23 -14.96 -16.72 -12.42
N LEU A 24 -15.70 -16.12 -13.33
CA LEU A 24 -15.17 -15.10 -14.24
C LEU A 24 -15.40 -13.68 -13.73
N THR A 25 -16.39 -13.45 -12.87
CA THR A 25 -16.68 -12.11 -12.34
C THR A 25 -16.48 -12.08 -10.82
N TRP A 26 -15.68 -11.12 -10.37
CA TRP A 26 -15.48 -10.81 -8.96
C TRP A 26 -16.07 -9.45 -8.65
N THR A 27 -17.10 -9.41 -7.82
CA THR A 27 -17.80 -8.17 -7.43
C THR A 27 -17.42 -7.76 -6.02
N PHE A 28 -16.88 -6.55 -5.87
CA PHE A 28 -16.41 -6.01 -4.61
C PHE A 28 -17.33 -4.90 -4.11
N LYS A 29 -17.75 -4.99 -2.86
CA LYS A 29 -18.41 -3.90 -2.12
C LYS A 29 -17.36 -3.05 -1.42
N LEU A 30 -17.30 -1.78 -1.76
CA LEU A 30 -16.30 -0.84 -1.26
C LEU A 30 -16.75 -0.15 0.03
N ARG A 31 -15.80 0.40 0.78
CA ARG A 31 -16.10 1.26 1.92
C ARG A 31 -16.57 2.63 1.47
N GLU A 32 -17.58 3.12 2.12
CA GLU A 32 -18.11 4.47 1.99
C GLU A 32 -17.37 5.43 2.93
N GLY A 33 -17.40 6.73 2.64
CA GLY A 33 -16.81 7.78 3.49
C GLY A 33 -15.27 7.79 3.53
N VAL A 34 -14.60 7.00 2.69
CA VAL A 34 -13.14 7.04 2.56
C VAL A 34 -12.74 8.17 1.63
N THR A 35 -11.74 8.94 2.02
CA THR A 35 -11.15 10.02 1.20
C THR A 35 -9.67 9.76 0.93
N PHE A 36 -9.20 10.25 -0.20
CA PHE A 36 -7.77 10.36 -0.50
C PHE A 36 -7.15 11.52 0.30
N HIS A 37 -5.83 11.56 0.36
CA HIS A 37 -5.09 12.65 1.02
C HIS A 37 -5.39 14.04 0.43
N SER A 38 -5.87 14.10 -0.79
CA SER A 38 -6.34 15.34 -1.46
C SER A 38 -7.74 15.80 -1.03
N GLY A 39 -8.48 14.97 -0.29
CA GLY A 39 -9.90 15.14 0.03
C GLY A 39 -10.85 14.56 -1.03
N ALA A 40 -10.35 14.06 -2.16
CA ALA A 40 -11.20 13.40 -3.16
C ALA A 40 -11.82 12.10 -2.60
N PRO A 41 -13.06 11.76 -2.97
CA PRO A 41 -13.71 10.54 -2.48
C PRO A 41 -13.11 9.29 -3.10
N PHE A 42 -13.00 8.23 -2.31
CA PHE A 42 -12.71 6.87 -2.79
C PHE A 42 -14.04 6.18 -3.11
N ASN A 43 -14.18 5.69 -4.34
CA ASN A 43 -15.35 4.99 -4.84
C ASN A 43 -15.00 4.01 -5.97
N ALA A 44 -15.99 3.38 -6.59
CA ALA A 44 -15.80 2.42 -7.67
C ALA A 44 -15.11 3.02 -8.91
N GLU A 45 -15.40 4.29 -9.23
CA GLU A 45 -14.73 5.01 -10.33
C GLU A 45 -13.23 5.18 -10.06
N ALA A 46 -12.84 5.45 -8.80
CA ALA A 46 -11.43 5.55 -8.43
C ALA A 46 -10.70 4.21 -8.65
N VAL A 47 -11.32 3.09 -8.31
CA VAL A 47 -10.78 1.75 -8.56
C VAL A 47 -10.64 1.51 -10.06
N LYS A 48 -11.71 1.74 -10.83
CA LYS A 48 -11.72 1.56 -12.30
C LYS A 48 -10.61 2.35 -12.97
N VAL A 49 -10.48 3.63 -12.69
CA VAL A 49 -9.45 4.51 -13.28
C VAL A 49 -8.03 3.98 -13.03
N ASN A 50 -7.76 3.47 -11.83
CA ASN A 50 -6.46 2.89 -11.50
C ASN A 50 -6.19 1.62 -12.28
N PHE A 51 -7.17 0.71 -12.37
CA PHE A 51 -6.99 -0.53 -13.11
C PHE A 51 -6.99 -0.32 -14.63
N ASP A 52 -7.80 0.58 -15.18
CA ASP A 52 -7.71 0.97 -16.59
C ASP A 52 -6.30 1.50 -16.92
N ARG A 53 -5.70 2.30 -16.04
CA ARG A 53 -4.32 2.75 -16.18
C ARG A 53 -3.34 1.59 -16.20
N ILE A 54 -3.50 0.61 -15.31
CA ILE A 54 -2.63 -0.59 -15.24
C ILE A 54 -2.80 -1.44 -16.50
N LEU A 55 -4.04 -1.68 -16.92
CA LEU A 55 -4.37 -2.56 -18.04
C LEU A 55 -3.90 -1.98 -19.37
N ASN A 56 -3.96 -0.65 -19.55
CA ASN A 56 -3.58 0.03 -20.79
C ASN A 56 -2.14 0.60 -20.77
N GLY A 57 -1.45 0.51 -19.61
CA GLY A 57 -0.11 1.06 -19.45
C GLY A 57 1.01 0.03 -19.51
N ARG A 58 2.25 0.53 -19.54
CA ARG A 58 3.47 -0.27 -19.43
C ARG A 58 4.16 0.04 -18.11
N TYR A 59 3.60 -0.45 -17.00
CA TYR A 59 4.16 -0.26 -15.67
C TYR A 59 4.84 -1.55 -15.18
N LYS A 60 5.77 -1.40 -14.25
CA LYS A 60 6.37 -2.54 -13.57
C LYS A 60 5.25 -3.35 -12.88
N ARG A 61 5.20 -4.66 -13.10
CA ARG A 61 4.19 -5.59 -12.55
C ARG A 61 2.78 -5.52 -13.17
N THR A 62 2.59 -4.89 -14.33
CA THR A 62 1.33 -5.02 -15.08
C THR A 62 1.03 -6.46 -15.47
N SER A 63 2.06 -7.30 -15.56
CA SER A 63 1.93 -8.76 -15.79
C SER A 63 1.12 -9.49 -14.73
N LEU A 64 0.92 -8.91 -13.54
CA LEU A 64 0.04 -9.47 -12.51
C LEU A 64 -1.45 -9.32 -12.84
N TYR A 65 -1.81 -8.44 -13.77
CA TYR A 65 -3.20 -8.09 -14.05
C TYR A 65 -3.58 -8.21 -15.52
N GLN A 66 -2.74 -7.72 -16.44
CA GLN A 66 -3.06 -7.71 -17.88
C GLN A 66 -3.41 -9.08 -18.50
N PRO A 67 -2.76 -10.20 -18.13
CA PRO A 67 -3.15 -11.52 -18.62
C PRO A 67 -4.46 -12.03 -18.04
N ILE A 68 -4.86 -11.51 -16.88
CA ILE A 68 -5.95 -12.06 -16.05
C ILE A 68 -7.23 -11.26 -16.22
N ILE A 69 -7.15 -9.94 -16.09
CA ILE A 69 -8.31 -9.06 -16.11
C ILE A 69 -8.69 -8.75 -17.56
N LYS A 70 -9.95 -8.95 -17.90
CA LYS A 70 -10.56 -8.54 -19.17
C LYS A 70 -10.96 -7.07 -19.11
N GLU A 71 -11.74 -6.72 -18.08
CA GLU A 71 -12.20 -5.36 -17.85
C GLU A 71 -12.59 -5.12 -16.39
N VAL A 72 -12.69 -3.85 -16.00
CA VAL A 72 -13.19 -3.42 -14.70
C VAL A 72 -14.41 -2.53 -14.92
N ARG A 73 -15.53 -2.89 -14.29
CA ARG A 73 -16.82 -2.20 -14.46
C ARG A 73 -17.27 -1.56 -13.15
N VAL A 74 -17.74 -0.34 -13.22
CA VAL A 74 -18.50 0.30 -12.14
C VAL A 74 -19.93 -0.24 -12.19
N VAL A 75 -20.37 -0.90 -11.13
CA VAL A 75 -21.74 -1.41 -10.99
C VAL A 75 -22.62 -0.33 -10.36
N ASP A 76 -22.15 0.24 -9.27
CA ASP A 76 -22.71 1.42 -8.61
C ASP A 76 -21.57 2.25 -7.96
N GLU A 77 -21.91 3.31 -7.23
CA GLU A 77 -20.92 4.21 -6.63
C GLU A 77 -19.88 3.49 -5.75
N TYR A 78 -20.30 2.42 -5.04
CA TYR A 78 -19.45 1.67 -4.12
C TYR A 78 -19.37 0.18 -4.45
N THR A 79 -19.70 -0.18 -5.69
CA THR A 79 -19.59 -1.56 -6.17
C THR A 79 -18.83 -1.59 -7.48
N VAL A 80 -17.74 -2.36 -7.51
CA VAL A 80 -16.90 -2.57 -8.69
C VAL A 80 -16.82 -4.05 -9.03
N ALA A 81 -16.93 -4.39 -10.31
CA ALA A 81 -16.77 -5.74 -10.82
C ALA A 81 -15.50 -5.86 -11.66
N PHE A 82 -14.78 -6.95 -11.46
CA PHE A 82 -13.64 -7.36 -12.27
C PHE A 82 -14.04 -8.58 -13.09
N ASP A 83 -14.09 -8.43 -14.39
CA ASP A 83 -14.33 -9.54 -15.30
C ASP A 83 -12.99 -10.11 -15.74
N LEU A 84 -12.79 -11.41 -15.53
CA LEU A 84 -11.56 -12.12 -15.83
C LEU A 84 -11.64 -12.79 -17.21
N LYS A 85 -10.49 -13.00 -17.84
CA LYS A 85 -10.36 -13.70 -19.11
C LYS A 85 -10.54 -15.22 -18.96
N GLN A 86 -10.22 -15.73 -17.77
CA GLN A 86 -10.37 -17.12 -17.35
C GLN A 86 -10.43 -17.19 -15.82
N PRO A 87 -10.97 -18.26 -15.23
CA PRO A 87 -10.97 -18.46 -13.80
C PRO A 87 -9.53 -18.41 -13.24
N PHE A 88 -9.32 -17.60 -12.20
CA PHE A 88 -8.01 -17.42 -11.60
C PHE A 88 -8.11 -17.33 -10.06
N GLY A 89 -7.80 -18.46 -9.38
CA GLY A 89 -7.91 -18.58 -7.91
C GLY A 89 -7.08 -17.55 -7.13
N PRO A 90 -5.81 -17.28 -7.50
CA PRO A 90 -4.96 -16.33 -6.77
C PRO A 90 -5.32 -14.85 -6.97
N PHE A 91 -6.46 -14.51 -7.55
CA PHE A 91 -6.81 -13.13 -7.90
C PHE A 91 -6.81 -12.18 -6.70
N LEU A 92 -7.35 -12.60 -5.55
CA LEU A 92 -7.31 -11.79 -4.32
C LEU A 92 -5.89 -11.51 -3.84
N ASN A 93 -5.00 -12.49 -3.94
CA ASN A 93 -3.59 -12.33 -3.56
C ASN A 93 -2.91 -11.26 -4.44
N ASN A 94 -3.21 -11.28 -5.75
CA ASN A 94 -2.71 -10.24 -6.64
C ASN A 94 -3.26 -8.85 -6.25
N LEU A 95 -4.55 -8.74 -5.89
CA LEU A 95 -5.14 -7.47 -5.45
C LEU A 95 -4.59 -6.98 -4.11
N ALA A 96 -4.19 -7.88 -3.20
CA ALA A 96 -3.55 -7.54 -1.93
C ALA A 96 -2.06 -7.14 -2.09
N HIS A 97 -1.47 -7.42 -3.26
CA HIS A 97 -0.11 -7.01 -3.57
C HIS A 97 0.01 -5.49 -3.74
N THR A 98 1.18 -4.92 -3.43
CA THR A 98 1.44 -3.46 -3.55
C THR A 98 1.16 -2.87 -4.94
N ALA A 99 1.14 -3.67 -6.00
CA ALA A 99 0.76 -3.24 -7.34
C ALA A 99 -0.76 -2.96 -7.49
N GLY A 100 -1.60 -3.44 -6.54
CA GLY A 100 -3.04 -3.20 -6.46
C GLY A 100 -3.43 -1.96 -5.66
N LEU A 101 -2.47 -1.18 -5.18
CA LEU A 101 -2.75 0.06 -4.45
C LEU A 101 -3.48 1.08 -5.32
N ILE A 102 -4.53 1.68 -4.74
CA ILE A 102 -5.34 2.67 -5.43
C ILE A 102 -4.79 4.07 -5.16
N LEU A 103 -4.41 4.73 -6.24
CA LEU A 103 -3.93 6.11 -6.23
C LEU A 103 -5.10 7.07 -6.44
N ASP A 104 -4.96 8.30 -5.96
CA ASP A 104 -5.91 9.37 -6.18
C ASP A 104 -6.21 9.56 -7.68
N PRO A 105 -7.48 9.46 -8.13
CA PRO A 105 -7.85 9.61 -9.53
C PRO A 105 -7.45 10.94 -10.15
N SER A 106 -7.42 12.02 -9.35
CA SER A 106 -6.98 13.34 -9.82
C SER A 106 -5.51 13.35 -10.23
N TYR A 107 -4.68 12.50 -9.61
CA TYR A 107 -3.28 12.31 -9.97
C TYR A 107 -3.11 11.39 -11.18
N VAL A 108 -4.01 10.42 -11.33
CA VAL A 108 -3.98 9.47 -12.46
C VAL A 108 -4.44 10.11 -13.75
N LYS A 109 -5.53 10.91 -13.70
CA LYS A 109 -6.16 11.55 -14.88
C LYS A 109 -5.39 12.78 -15.40
N ASP A 110 -4.67 13.49 -14.53
CA ASP A 110 -3.88 14.68 -14.90
C ASP A 110 -2.45 14.30 -15.31
N PRO A 111 -2.04 14.51 -16.57
CA PRO A 111 -0.70 14.17 -17.03
C PRO A 111 0.43 14.84 -16.23
N LYS A 112 0.22 16.09 -15.76
CA LYS A 112 1.21 16.84 -14.97
C LYS A 112 1.36 16.25 -13.57
N LYS A 113 0.25 15.88 -12.92
CA LYS A 113 0.26 15.22 -11.61
C LYS A 113 0.76 13.77 -11.73
N ASN A 114 0.39 13.04 -12.79
CA ASN A 114 0.86 11.70 -13.05
C ASN A 114 2.40 11.62 -13.16
N ALA A 115 3.04 12.59 -13.80
CA ALA A 115 4.50 12.67 -13.84
C ALA A 115 5.14 12.81 -12.45
N LYS A 116 4.45 13.44 -11.52
CA LYS A 116 4.91 13.67 -10.14
C LYS A 116 4.56 12.54 -9.16
N ILE A 117 3.67 11.61 -9.53
CA ILE A 117 3.10 10.58 -8.63
C ILE A 117 4.17 9.73 -7.92
N LYS A 118 5.33 9.53 -8.55
CA LYS A 118 6.46 8.79 -7.97
C LYS A 118 7.12 9.52 -6.82
N ARG A 119 7.00 10.86 -6.76
CA ARG A 119 7.64 11.71 -5.76
C ARG A 119 6.66 12.39 -4.82
N GLN A 120 5.40 12.46 -5.19
CA GLN A 120 4.33 13.12 -4.44
C GLN A 120 3.06 12.25 -4.50
N PRO A 121 3.06 11.05 -3.90
CA PRO A 121 1.93 10.14 -3.94
C PRO A 121 0.75 10.68 -3.11
N SER A 122 -0.47 10.42 -3.59
CA SER A 122 -1.70 10.62 -2.83
C SER A 122 -2.48 9.30 -2.81
N GLY A 123 -2.79 8.83 -1.61
CA GLY A 123 -3.50 7.59 -1.34
C GLY A 123 -4.53 7.77 -0.24
N THR A 124 -5.01 6.66 0.34
CA THR A 124 -6.00 6.62 1.41
C THR A 124 -5.42 6.11 2.74
N GLY A 125 -4.09 6.11 2.86
CA GLY A 125 -3.38 5.59 4.03
C GLY A 125 -3.38 6.54 5.24
N PRO A 126 -2.88 6.08 6.41
CA PRO A 126 -2.88 6.87 7.64
C PRO A 126 -1.89 8.04 7.64
N PHE A 127 -0.94 8.07 6.72
CA PHE A 127 0.06 9.12 6.64
C PHE A 127 0.12 9.71 5.23
N LYS A 128 0.18 11.05 5.15
CA LYS A 128 0.33 11.83 3.91
C LYS A 128 1.78 12.13 3.65
N PHE A 129 2.18 12.06 2.39
CA PHE A 129 3.49 12.51 1.94
C PHE A 129 3.68 14.01 2.20
N GLU A 130 4.81 14.40 2.76
CA GLU A 130 5.25 15.78 2.91
C GLU A 130 6.48 16.08 2.05
N GLU A 131 7.54 15.31 2.24
CA GLU A 131 8.84 15.61 1.68
C GLU A 131 9.64 14.33 1.39
N TRP A 132 10.47 14.36 0.38
CA TRP A 132 11.44 13.33 0.07
C TRP A 132 12.79 13.95 -0.30
N GLU A 133 13.79 13.72 0.53
CA GLU A 133 15.19 14.03 0.23
C GLU A 133 15.85 12.74 -0.28
N PRO A 134 16.14 12.67 -1.61
CA PRO A 134 16.68 11.46 -2.21
C PRO A 134 18.02 11.01 -1.58
N GLY A 135 18.06 9.76 -1.10
CA GLY A 135 19.23 9.19 -0.46
C GLY A 135 19.30 9.44 1.04
N ASP A 136 18.47 10.32 1.59
CA ASP A 136 18.44 10.65 3.02
C ASP A 136 17.13 10.18 3.69
N TYR A 137 15.98 10.80 3.39
CA TYR A 137 14.73 10.43 4.07
C TYR A 137 13.46 10.67 3.24
N VAL A 138 12.36 10.06 3.70
CA VAL A 138 10.98 10.41 3.34
C VAL A 138 10.24 10.83 4.61
N LYS A 139 9.61 12.01 4.57
CA LYS A 139 8.80 12.55 5.67
C LYS A 139 7.32 12.49 5.32
N MET A 140 6.51 12.11 6.30
CA MET A 140 5.06 12.01 6.18
C MET A 140 4.38 12.55 7.45
N SER A 141 3.24 13.23 7.29
CA SER A 141 2.38 13.68 8.39
C SER A 141 1.15 12.77 8.56
N ALA A 142 0.58 12.77 9.75
CA ALA A 142 -0.65 12.06 10.01
C ALA A 142 -1.80 12.58 9.12
N PHE A 143 -2.61 11.66 8.59
CA PHE A 143 -3.88 11.97 7.95
C PHE A 143 -4.98 11.90 8.99
N GLU A 144 -5.45 13.08 9.45
CA GLU A 144 -6.42 13.18 10.56
C GLU A 144 -7.76 12.50 10.22
N ASP A 145 -8.17 12.59 8.95
CA ASP A 145 -9.42 12.01 8.43
C ASP A 145 -9.24 10.55 7.96
N TYR A 146 -8.23 9.84 8.48
CA TYR A 146 -8.01 8.45 8.11
C TYR A 146 -9.22 7.59 8.50
N TRP A 147 -9.75 6.84 7.55
CA TRP A 147 -10.99 6.06 7.67
C TRP A 147 -10.99 4.96 8.75
N GLN A 148 -9.83 4.55 9.26
CA GLN A 148 -9.71 3.65 10.43
C GLN A 148 -9.45 4.40 11.74
N GLY A 149 -9.64 5.71 11.76
CA GLY A 149 -9.40 6.57 12.90
C GLY A 149 -8.05 7.29 12.84
N LYS A 150 -7.95 8.42 13.51
CA LYS A 150 -6.76 9.27 13.54
C LYS A 150 -5.52 8.48 13.99
N PRO A 151 -4.40 8.57 13.27
CA PRO A 151 -3.14 7.97 13.67
C PRO A 151 -2.67 8.48 15.05
N LYS A 152 -2.09 7.59 15.85
CA LYS A 152 -1.54 7.98 17.16
C LYS A 152 -0.25 8.82 17.05
N LEU A 153 0.51 8.63 15.98
CA LEU A 153 1.72 9.40 15.69
C LEU A 153 1.38 10.62 14.85
N LYS A 154 2.02 11.75 15.11
CA LYS A 154 1.86 12.99 14.33
C LYS A 154 2.47 12.91 12.93
N GLY A 155 3.45 12.05 12.75
CA GLY A 155 4.16 11.84 11.49
C GLY A 155 5.17 10.72 11.58
N LEU A 156 5.78 10.42 10.44
CA LEU A 156 6.84 9.42 10.27
C LEU A 156 7.97 10.00 9.43
N ILE A 157 9.19 9.66 9.77
CA ILE A 157 10.38 9.92 8.96
C ILE A 157 11.06 8.58 8.69
N TYR A 158 11.13 8.17 7.42
CA TYR A 158 11.91 7.03 6.98
C TYR A 158 13.29 7.51 6.56
N LYS A 159 14.32 7.23 7.36
CA LYS A 159 15.74 7.48 7.02
C LYS A 159 16.28 6.31 6.18
N PHE A 160 17.02 6.62 5.14
CA PHE A 160 17.73 5.62 4.33
C PHE A 160 19.13 5.42 4.89
N ALA A 161 19.35 4.30 5.56
CA ALA A 161 20.65 3.87 6.04
C ALA A 161 20.99 2.51 5.40
N PRO A 162 21.74 2.48 4.29
CA PRO A 162 22.05 1.25 3.56
C PRO A 162 22.76 0.21 4.43
N GLU A 163 23.73 0.65 5.25
CA GLU A 163 24.54 -0.23 6.08
C GLU A 163 23.80 -0.68 7.34
N PRO A 164 23.73 -2.01 7.63
CA PRO A 164 23.06 -2.54 8.81
C PRO A 164 23.58 -1.98 10.12
N SER A 165 24.89 -1.84 10.26
CA SER A 165 25.56 -1.28 11.45
C SER A 165 25.18 0.19 11.70
N THR A 166 25.01 0.98 10.63
CA THR A 166 24.52 2.36 10.74
C THR A 166 23.10 2.37 11.30
N ARG A 167 22.23 1.45 10.86
CA ARG A 167 20.85 1.34 11.40
C ARG A 167 20.84 0.99 12.89
N ALA A 168 21.75 0.09 13.31
CA ALA A 168 21.94 -0.25 14.72
C ALA A 168 22.35 0.98 15.53
N MET A 169 23.37 1.71 15.07
CA MET A 169 23.89 2.91 15.72
C MET A 169 22.84 4.01 15.85
N LEU A 170 22.04 4.26 14.82
CA LEU A 170 20.95 5.26 14.86
C LEU A 170 19.90 4.95 15.95
N VAL A 171 19.62 3.67 16.20
CA VAL A 171 18.74 3.27 17.30
C VAL A 171 19.42 3.46 18.65
N GLU A 172 20.69 3.08 18.78
CA GLU A 172 21.46 3.22 20.02
C GLU A 172 21.63 4.66 20.48
N THR A 173 21.81 5.58 19.52
CA THR A 173 21.96 7.03 19.81
C THR A 173 20.60 7.73 20.00
N GLY A 174 19.48 7.03 19.77
CA GLY A 174 18.14 7.61 19.83
C GLY A 174 17.77 8.48 18.60
N GLU A 175 18.62 8.52 17.58
CA GLU A 175 18.31 9.23 16.33
C GLU A 175 17.24 8.53 15.50
N ALA A 176 17.07 7.21 15.68
CA ALA A 176 15.97 6.44 15.14
C ALA A 176 15.25 5.67 16.25
N HIS A 177 13.91 5.66 16.21
CA HIS A 177 13.09 4.90 17.16
C HIS A 177 12.93 3.42 16.76
N VAL A 178 13.11 3.09 15.48
CA VAL A 178 12.99 1.74 14.94
C VAL A 178 14.07 1.52 13.88
N GLY A 179 14.84 0.44 14.02
CA GLY A 179 15.79 -0.04 13.00
C GLY A 179 15.32 -1.38 12.43
N GLN A 180 15.34 -1.54 11.11
CA GLN A 180 14.98 -2.78 10.43
C GLN A 180 16.22 -3.43 9.80
N SER A 181 16.19 -4.76 9.67
CA SER A 181 17.26 -5.54 9.02
C SER A 181 18.65 -5.24 9.65
N ILE A 182 18.69 -5.32 10.96
CA ILE A 182 19.92 -5.19 11.75
C ILE A 182 20.80 -6.44 11.54
N ASP A 183 22.13 -6.25 11.47
CA ASP A 183 23.08 -7.36 11.36
C ASP A 183 23.05 -8.27 12.59
N THR A 184 23.31 -9.56 12.40
CA THR A 184 23.32 -10.56 13.48
C THR A 184 24.31 -10.22 14.59
N ASN A 185 25.48 -9.66 14.25
CA ASN A 185 26.49 -9.26 15.22
C ASN A 185 26.01 -8.11 16.12
N ASP A 186 25.25 -7.15 15.54
CA ASP A 186 24.66 -6.03 16.29
C ASP A 186 23.44 -6.49 17.11
N VAL A 187 22.71 -7.53 16.68
CA VAL A 187 21.57 -8.10 17.41
C VAL A 187 21.97 -8.54 18.82
N GLU A 188 23.06 -9.30 18.96
CA GLU A 188 23.50 -9.79 20.27
C GLU A 188 23.92 -8.64 21.19
N ARG A 189 24.56 -7.63 20.66
CA ARG A 189 24.94 -6.41 21.39
C ARG A 189 23.71 -5.59 21.82
N LEU A 190 22.73 -5.41 20.93
CA LEU A 190 21.51 -4.65 21.23
C LEU A 190 20.60 -5.36 22.24
N LYS A 191 20.56 -6.69 22.26
CA LYS A 191 19.80 -7.45 23.24
C LYS A 191 20.24 -7.23 24.69
N THR A 192 21.48 -6.80 24.92
CA THR A 192 22.00 -6.51 26.27
C THR A 192 21.59 -5.15 26.81
N ARG A 193 20.91 -4.33 26.03
CA ARG A 193 20.47 -3.00 26.40
C ARG A 193 19.04 -2.99 26.95
N ASP A 194 18.85 -2.33 28.09
CA ASP A 194 17.53 -2.22 28.73
C ASP A 194 16.61 -1.21 28.01
N ASP A 195 17.17 -0.31 27.21
CA ASP A 195 16.44 0.74 26.46
C ASP A 195 16.08 0.35 25.02
N VAL A 196 16.44 -0.87 24.59
CA VAL A 196 16.16 -1.38 23.22
C VAL A 196 15.37 -2.68 23.28
N GLU A 197 14.21 -2.71 22.61
CA GLU A 197 13.44 -3.95 22.40
C GLU A 197 13.80 -4.59 21.07
N MET A 198 14.27 -5.83 21.10
CA MET A 198 14.58 -6.63 19.91
C MET A 198 13.44 -7.57 19.55
N ARG A 199 12.93 -7.46 18.33
CA ARG A 199 11.93 -8.38 17.78
C ARG A 199 12.47 -9.06 16.54
N ILE A 200 12.51 -10.39 16.55
CA ILE A 200 12.97 -11.22 15.44
C ILE A 200 11.76 -11.84 14.78
N PHE A 201 11.60 -11.58 13.50
CA PHE A 201 10.53 -12.18 12.69
C PHE A 201 11.15 -13.06 11.61
N PRO A 202 10.55 -14.23 11.30
CA PRO A 202 10.96 -15.00 10.12
C PRO A 202 10.79 -14.12 8.89
N ASN A 203 11.83 -13.99 8.08
CA ASN A 203 11.75 -13.23 6.82
C ASN A 203 11.13 -14.13 5.75
N ILE A 204 9.98 -13.70 5.23
CA ILE A 204 9.38 -14.31 4.05
C ILE A 204 9.81 -13.45 2.87
N THR A 205 10.90 -13.85 2.20
CA THR A 205 11.27 -13.25 0.91
C THR A 205 10.43 -13.95 -0.16
N VAL A 206 9.46 -13.25 -0.73
CA VAL A 206 8.67 -13.68 -1.88
C VAL A 206 9.22 -13.06 -3.16
#